data_c81265dcbbc75e1bafe32274bdc03970
#
_entry.id   c81265dcbbc75e1bafe32274bdc03970
#
_cell.length_a   1.000
_cell.length_b   1.000
_cell.length_c   1.000
_cell.angle_alpha   90.00
_cell.angle_beta   90.00
_cell.angle_gamma   90.00
#
_symmetry.space_group_name_H-M   'P 1'
#
loop_
_entity.id
_entity.type
_entity.pdbx_description
1 polymer ?
#
loop_
_entity_poly.entity_id
_entity_poly.type
_entity_poly.pdbx_seq_one_letter_code
_entity_poly.pdbx_strand_id
1 'polypeptide(L)'
;MQAYNQRFAQVYNTKWSSFARQVAPVICDFYAGTPVGQQDKSILDVCCGTGHLALHFLGRGYRVVGIDLSEHMLKYAEENARQYVQSGQAKFVQANVSHFTLEERFGLAVSTFDSLNHLEDEAALQSCFQCVRAVSDGYFIFDLNTRRGLRRWNGIELDDSSEDKLIINRGIYDGKSDRAWTRITGFVRVSSGLYERFDETAFNTVFEMESVKRMLFGAGWRNVYFARIENLRTSLPASEAEEQGRVFIVAST
;
A
#
# COMPACT_ATOMS: atom_id res chain seq x y z
N MET A 1 13.53 1.30 -4.72
CA MET A 1 12.62 1.84 -3.66
C MET A 1 13.48 2.22 -2.45
N GLN A 2 13.26 3.40 -1.86
CA GLN A 2 13.98 3.86 -0.67
C GLN A 2 13.19 3.48 0.59
N ALA A 3 13.87 2.92 1.60
CA ALA A 3 13.23 2.64 2.89
C ALA A 3 13.04 3.94 3.69
N TYR A 4 11.89 4.11 4.32
CA TYR A 4 11.57 5.25 5.16
C TYR A 4 12.37 5.25 6.47
N ASN A 5 12.76 6.44 6.94
CA ASN A 5 13.49 6.59 8.21
C ASN A 5 12.55 6.50 9.44
N GLN A 6 13.18 6.42 10.63
CA GLN A 6 12.47 6.24 11.90
C GLN A 6 11.47 7.39 12.20
N ARG A 7 11.86 8.66 11.96
CA ARG A 7 10.99 9.82 12.26
C ARG A 7 9.79 9.87 11.32
N PHE A 8 10.00 9.56 10.06
CA PHE A 8 8.92 9.45 9.12
C PHE A 8 7.94 8.32 9.52
N ALA A 9 8.45 7.13 9.89
CA ALA A 9 7.62 6.02 10.32
C ALA A 9 6.77 6.38 11.56
N GLN A 10 7.34 7.15 12.52
CA GLN A 10 6.61 7.67 13.69
C GLN A 10 5.42 8.55 13.27
N VAL A 11 5.67 9.50 12.38
CA VAL A 11 4.62 10.40 11.87
C VAL A 11 3.58 9.63 11.05
N TYR A 12 4.05 8.75 10.16
CA TYR A 12 3.20 7.90 9.31
C TYR A 12 2.21 7.10 10.14
N ASN A 13 2.68 6.47 11.22
CA ASN A 13 1.86 5.63 12.10
C ASN A 13 0.64 6.36 12.67
N THR A 14 0.74 7.67 12.90
CA THR A 14 -0.37 8.47 13.46
C THR A 14 -1.16 9.23 12.41
N LYS A 15 -0.49 9.82 11.39
CA LYS A 15 -1.10 10.72 10.42
C LYS A 15 -1.82 9.99 9.29
N TRP A 16 -1.21 8.96 8.70
CA TRP A 16 -1.71 8.34 7.47
C TRP A 16 -2.45 7.01 7.66
N SER A 17 -2.71 6.62 8.90
CA SER A 17 -3.48 5.42 9.23
C SER A 17 -4.97 5.48 8.79
N SER A 18 -5.50 6.67 8.52
CA SER A 18 -6.91 6.85 8.15
C SER A 18 -7.29 6.17 6.84
N PHE A 19 -6.41 6.19 5.84
CA PHE A 19 -6.67 5.56 4.55
C PHE A 19 -6.89 4.04 4.70
N ALA A 20 -5.99 3.37 5.40
CA ALA A 20 -6.11 1.94 5.68
C ALA A 20 -7.45 1.61 6.38
N ARG A 21 -7.85 2.43 7.37
CA ARG A 21 -9.13 2.26 8.08
C ARG A 21 -10.36 2.43 7.18
N GLN A 22 -10.27 3.24 6.14
CA GLN A 22 -11.37 3.44 5.18
C GLN A 22 -11.48 2.29 4.19
N VAL A 23 -10.37 1.80 3.65
CA VAL A 23 -10.37 0.81 2.58
C VAL A 23 -10.42 -0.64 3.07
N ALA A 24 -9.83 -0.93 4.23
CA ALA A 24 -9.75 -2.29 4.76
C ALA A 24 -11.13 -2.96 4.95
N PRO A 25 -12.19 -2.30 5.49
CA PRO A 25 -13.52 -2.89 5.57
C PRO A 25 -14.06 -3.32 4.21
N VAL A 26 -13.93 -2.46 3.21
CA VAL A 26 -14.45 -2.71 1.85
C VAL A 26 -13.74 -3.91 1.20
N ILE A 27 -12.42 -3.97 1.31
CA ILE A 27 -11.62 -5.09 0.78
C ILE A 27 -11.96 -6.38 1.52
N CYS A 28 -12.09 -6.33 2.84
CA CYS A 28 -12.43 -7.48 3.67
C CYS A 28 -13.83 -8.03 3.32
N ASP A 29 -14.84 -7.16 3.19
CA ASP A 29 -16.20 -7.54 2.86
C ASP A 29 -16.31 -8.06 1.41
N PHE A 30 -15.54 -7.49 0.48
CA PHE A 30 -15.40 -8.03 -0.87
C PHE A 30 -14.85 -9.45 -0.83
N TYR A 31 -13.71 -9.65 -0.17
CA TYR A 31 -13.04 -10.95 -0.11
C TYR A 31 -13.89 -12.01 0.61
N ALA A 32 -14.46 -11.68 1.76
CA ALA A 32 -15.33 -12.59 2.52
C ALA A 32 -16.55 -13.08 1.72
N GLY A 33 -17.00 -12.30 0.74
CA GLY A 33 -18.09 -12.68 -0.17
C GLY A 33 -17.65 -13.53 -1.36
N THR A 34 -16.37 -13.89 -1.50
CA THR A 34 -15.86 -14.78 -2.55
C THR A 34 -15.80 -16.22 -2.09
N PRO A 35 -15.85 -17.21 -3.02
CA PRO A 35 -15.70 -18.62 -2.66
C PRO A 35 -14.37 -18.92 -1.95
N VAL A 36 -13.28 -18.26 -2.36
CA VAL A 36 -11.96 -18.39 -1.72
C VAL A 36 -11.99 -17.82 -0.32
N GLY A 37 -12.52 -16.61 -0.13
CA GLY A 37 -12.53 -15.92 1.16
C GLY A 37 -13.43 -16.56 2.21
N GLN A 38 -14.38 -17.42 1.79
CA GLN A 38 -15.19 -18.25 2.70
C GLN A 38 -14.39 -19.43 3.28
N GLN A 39 -13.36 -19.90 2.58
CA GLN A 39 -12.56 -21.06 2.93
C GLN A 39 -11.19 -20.71 3.49
N ASP A 40 -10.56 -19.65 2.98
CA ASP A 40 -9.21 -19.23 3.35
C ASP A 40 -9.22 -17.84 4.00
N LYS A 41 -8.68 -17.78 5.21
CA LYS A 41 -8.53 -16.57 6.00
C LYS A 41 -7.06 -16.13 6.14
N SER A 42 -6.25 -16.40 5.14
CA SER A 42 -4.84 -16.01 5.10
C SER A 42 -4.63 -14.80 4.18
N ILE A 43 -3.96 -13.78 4.70
CA ILE A 43 -3.73 -12.49 4.04
C ILE A 43 -2.23 -12.21 3.94
N LEU A 44 -1.78 -11.80 2.75
CA LEU A 44 -0.49 -11.18 2.53
C LEU A 44 -0.69 -9.66 2.37
N ASP A 45 -0.18 -8.88 3.31
CA ASP A 45 -0.18 -7.42 3.25
C ASP A 45 1.16 -6.94 2.66
N VAL A 46 1.12 -6.55 1.38
CA VAL A 46 2.29 -6.17 0.57
C VAL A 46 2.55 -4.68 0.71
N CYS A 47 3.73 -4.28 1.14
CA CYS A 47 4.05 -2.92 1.59
C CYS A 47 3.17 -2.52 2.78
N CYS A 48 3.14 -3.34 3.83
CA CYS A 48 2.21 -3.22 4.95
C CYS A 48 2.40 -1.96 5.80
N GLY A 49 3.52 -1.24 5.63
CA GLY A 49 3.85 -0.05 6.41
C GLY A 49 3.78 -0.34 7.91
N THR A 50 3.00 0.46 8.63
CA THR A 50 2.81 0.33 10.08
C THR A 50 1.67 -0.63 10.48
N GLY A 51 1.18 -1.47 9.55
CA GLY A 51 0.27 -2.58 9.82
C GLY A 51 -1.20 -2.21 10.07
N HIS A 52 -1.62 -0.99 9.77
CA HIS A 52 -3.01 -0.58 10.05
C HIS A 52 -4.06 -1.33 9.23
N LEU A 53 -3.75 -1.72 7.99
CA LEU A 53 -4.63 -2.57 7.19
C LEU A 53 -4.66 -3.99 7.78
N ALA A 54 -3.49 -4.55 8.11
CA ALA A 54 -3.36 -5.85 8.76
C ALA A 54 -4.22 -5.96 10.04
N LEU A 55 -4.23 -4.91 10.89
CA LEU A 55 -5.03 -4.88 12.12
C LEU A 55 -6.52 -5.11 11.88
N HIS A 56 -7.08 -4.58 10.78
CA HIS A 56 -8.48 -4.79 10.46
C HIS A 56 -8.79 -6.26 10.18
N PHE A 57 -7.95 -6.93 9.39
CA PHE A 57 -8.12 -8.36 9.09
C PHE A 57 -7.88 -9.23 10.30
N LEU A 58 -6.85 -8.94 11.10
CA LEU A 58 -6.56 -9.63 12.35
C LEU A 58 -7.73 -9.57 13.33
N GLY A 59 -8.36 -8.40 13.49
CA GLY A 59 -9.54 -8.22 14.33
C GLY A 59 -10.78 -8.99 13.84
N ARG A 60 -10.78 -9.45 12.59
CA ARG A 60 -11.81 -10.31 11.99
C ARG A 60 -11.42 -11.80 11.93
N GLY A 61 -10.35 -12.18 12.60
CA GLY A 61 -9.90 -13.56 12.73
C GLY A 61 -9.11 -14.09 11.53
N TYR A 62 -8.60 -13.21 10.67
CA TYR A 62 -7.68 -13.59 9.60
C TYR A 62 -6.26 -13.76 10.16
N ARG A 63 -5.45 -14.60 9.53
CA ARG A 63 -4.01 -14.68 9.73
C ARG A 63 -3.35 -13.76 8.71
N VAL A 64 -2.39 -12.95 9.15
CA VAL A 64 -1.74 -11.96 8.27
C VAL A 64 -0.22 -12.12 8.30
N VAL A 65 0.38 -12.16 7.12
CA VAL A 65 1.81 -11.89 6.93
C VAL A 65 1.93 -10.53 6.25
N GLY A 66 2.63 -9.60 6.89
CA GLY A 66 2.94 -8.28 6.33
C GLY A 66 4.39 -8.23 5.84
N ILE A 67 4.62 -7.70 4.65
CA ILE A 67 5.98 -7.43 4.15
C ILE A 67 6.16 -5.95 3.87
N ASP A 68 7.31 -5.40 4.26
CA ASP A 68 7.71 -4.01 3.95
C ASP A 68 9.23 -3.92 3.82
N LEU A 69 9.71 -2.93 3.07
CA LEU A 69 11.14 -2.68 2.92
C LEU A 69 11.75 -2.01 4.15
N SER A 70 10.97 -1.19 4.86
CA SER A 70 11.42 -0.39 5.99
C SER A 70 11.30 -1.15 7.31
N GLU A 71 12.42 -1.47 7.93
CA GLU A 71 12.46 -2.02 9.29
C GLU A 71 11.77 -1.10 10.32
N HIS A 72 11.85 0.22 10.13
CA HIS A 72 11.21 1.19 11.00
C HIS A 72 9.68 1.14 10.93
N MET A 73 9.13 0.89 9.73
CA MET A 73 7.70 0.67 9.56
C MET A 73 7.27 -0.63 10.23
N LEU A 74 8.02 -1.72 10.00
CA LEU A 74 7.72 -3.04 10.56
C LEU A 74 7.75 -3.05 12.09
N LYS A 75 8.65 -2.29 12.71
CA LYS A 75 8.66 -2.13 14.17
C LYS A 75 7.32 -1.59 14.69
N TYR A 76 6.75 -0.57 14.05
CA TYR A 76 5.41 -0.08 14.39
C TYR A 76 4.32 -1.10 14.08
N ALA A 77 4.43 -1.86 12.98
CA ALA A 77 3.47 -2.91 12.66
C ALA A 77 3.44 -3.99 13.76
N GLU A 78 4.60 -4.42 14.25
CA GLU A 78 4.72 -5.37 15.36
C GLU A 78 4.18 -4.80 16.67
N GLU A 79 4.49 -3.53 16.98
CA GLU A 79 3.97 -2.84 18.17
C GLU A 79 2.45 -2.73 18.13
N ASN A 80 1.88 -2.30 17.00
CA ASN A 80 0.45 -2.13 16.79
C ASN A 80 -0.30 -3.47 16.86
N ALA A 81 0.29 -4.53 16.31
CA ALA A 81 -0.30 -5.88 16.26
C ALA A 81 0.25 -6.82 17.35
N ARG A 82 0.85 -6.33 18.42
CA ARG A 82 1.60 -7.11 19.43
C ARG A 82 0.88 -8.37 19.89
N GLN A 83 -0.39 -8.28 20.24
CA GLN A 83 -1.17 -9.44 20.72
C GLN A 83 -1.29 -10.54 19.63
N TYR A 84 -1.41 -10.14 18.38
CA TYR A 84 -1.52 -11.07 17.24
C TYR A 84 -0.19 -11.68 16.84
N VAL A 85 0.92 -10.93 17.01
CA VAL A 85 2.28 -11.46 16.84
C VAL A 85 2.56 -12.50 17.93
N GLN A 86 2.23 -12.22 19.19
CA GLN A 86 2.40 -13.15 20.31
C GLN A 86 1.57 -14.43 20.17
N SER A 87 0.38 -14.35 19.59
CA SER A 87 -0.48 -15.52 19.33
C SER A 87 -0.09 -16.31 18.06
N GLY A 88 0.88 -15.80 17.25
CA GLY A 88 1.24 -16.39 15.96
C GLY A 88 0.24 -16.10 14.82
N GLN A 89 -0.75 -15.22 15.05
CA GLN A 89 -1.74 -14.85 14.04
C GLN A 89 -1.21 -13.78 13.07
N ALA A 90 -0.22 -13.00 13.47
CA ALA A 90 0.48 -12.02 12.65
C ALA A 90 1.99 -12.27 12.59
N LYS A 91 2.58 -12.03 11.42
CA LYS A 91 4.01 -12.03 11.20
C LYS A 91 4.38 -10.86 10.29
N PHE A 92 5.45 -10.13 10.61
CA PHE A 92 5.96 -9.05 9.78
C PHE A 92 7.40 -9.36 9.36
N VAL A 93 7.69 -9.17 8.06
CA VAL A 93 8.95 -9.60 7.44
C VAL A 93 9.52 -8.46 6.59
N GLN A 94 10.78 -8.13 6.80
CA GLN A 94 11.46 -7.19 5.93
C GLN A 94 11.75 -7.83 4.58
N ALA A 95 11.18 -7.25 3.51
CA ALA A 95 11.35 -7.74 2.16
C ALA A 95 11.19 -6.65 1.11
N ASN A 96 11.90 -6.82 -0.01
CA ASN A 96 11.64 -6.05 -1.22
C ASN A 96 10.54 -6.75 -2.02
N VAL A 97 9.43 -6.04 -2.27
CA VAL A 97 8.26 -6.61 -2.93
C VAL A 97 8.52 -7.08 -4.36
N SER A 98 9.58 -6.60 -5.02
CA SER A 98 10.00 -7.08 -6.34
C SER A 98 10.88 -8.34 -6.27
N HIS A 99 11.30 -8.78 -5.08
CA HIS A 99 12.23 -9.90 -4.91
C HIS A 99 12.02 -10.57 -3.55
N PHE A 100 10.87 -11.20 -3.34
CA PHE A 100 10.62 -11.95 -2.11
C PHE A 100 10.16 -13.37 -2.40
N THR A 101 10.37 -14.24 -1.41
CA THR A 101 9.84 -15.59 -1.38
C THR A 101 9.25 -15.87 0.00
N LEU A 102 8.12 -16.53 0.05
CA LEU A 102 7.50 -17.03 1.29
C LEU A 102 7.12 -18.49 1.06
N GLU A 103 7.24 -19.31 2.09
CA GLU A 103 6.82 -20.72 2.02
C GLU A 103 5.30 -20.86 2.08
N GLU A 104 4.63 -19.89 2.68
CA GLU A 104 3.19 -19.86 2.86
C GLU A 104 2.48 -19.35 1.61
N ARG A 105 1.22 -19.79 1.44
CA ARG A 105 0.33 -19.31 0.39
C ARG A 105 -0.86 -18.59 1.00
N PHE A 106 -1.45 -17.67 0.24
CA PHE A 106 -2.48 -16.76 0.73
C PHE A 106 -3.68 -16.72 -0.19
N GLY A 107 -4.87 -16.75 0.40
CA GLY A 107 -6.11 -16.58 -0.34
C GLY A 107 -6.32 -15.13 -0.83
N LEU A 108 -5.74 -14.15 -0.12
CA LEU A 108 -5.76 -12.75 -0.53
C LEU A 108 -4.39 -12.11 -0.31
N ALA A 109 -3.86 -11.48 -1.35
CA ALA A 109 -2.81 -10.47 -1.24
C ALA A 109 -3.42 -9.07 -1.38
N VAL A 110 -2.92 -8.11 -0.62
CA VAL A 110 -3.35 -6.70 -0.69
C VAL A 110 -2.15 -5.77 -0.71
N SER A 111 -2.26 -4.64 -1.42
CA SER A 111 -1.30 -3.53 -1.32
C SER A 111 -2.06 -2.23 -1.47
N THR A 112 -2.02 -1.35 -0.49
CA THR A 112 -2.85 -0.14 -0.51
C THR A 112 -2.05 1.12 -0.29
N PHE A 113 -2.68 2.25 -0.58
CA PHE A 113 -2.12 3.58 -0.44
C PHE A 113 -0.97 3.86 -1.41
N ASP A 114 -1.23 3.59 -2.71
CA ASP A 114 -0.28 3.82 -3.82
C ASP A 114 1.13 3.25 -3.59
N SER A 115 1.26 2.24 -2.72
CA SER A 115 2.56 1.69 -2.36
C SER A 115 3.32 1.15 -3.58
N LEU A 116 2.63 0.56 -4.55
CA LEU A 116 3.26 0.04 -5.76
C LEU A 116 3.68 1.14 -6.75
N ASN A 117 3.14 2.37 -6.65
CA ASN A 117 3.67 3.49 -7.42
C ASN A 117 5.10 3.90 -6.99
N HIS A 118 5.57 3.46 -5.82
CA HIS A 118 6.95 3.69 -5.39
C HIS A 118 7.97 2.75 -6.05
N LEU A 119 7.54 1.81 -6.89
CA LEU A 119 8.44 0.99 -7.70
C LEU A 119 9.05 1.83 -8.83
N GLU A 120 10.30 1.50 -9.18
CA GLU A 120 11.08 2.36 -10.06
C GLU A 120 10.58 2.35 -11.51
N ASP A 121 10.09 1.21 -11.98
CA ASP A 121 9.70 1.00 -13.38
C ASP A 121 8.74 -0.19 -13.54
N GLU A 122 8.30 -0.41 -14.77
CA GLU A 122 7.44 -1.55 -15.13
C GLU A 122 8.11 -2.91 -14.86
N ALA A 123 9.44 -3.01 -14.95
CA ALA A 123 10.14 -4.27 -14.69
C ALA A 123 10.05 -4.65 -13.21
N ALA A 124 10.23 -3.67 -12.31
CA ALA A 124 10.06 -3.86 -10.88
C ALA A 124 8.61 -4.19 -10.52
N LEU A 125 7.63 -3.56 -11.18
CA LEU A 125 6.21 -3.86 -10.98
C LEU A 125 5.85 -5.25 -11.49
N GLN A 126 6.34 -5.65 -12.66
CA GLN A 126 6.17 -6.99 -13.21
C GLN A 126 6.74 -8.06 -12.27
N SER A 127 7.94 -7.83 -11.74
CA SER A 127 8.58 -8.74 -10.77
C SER A 127 7.76 -8.85 -9.48
N CYS A 128 7.23 -7.74 -8.97
CA CYS A 128 6.30 -7.75 -7.83
C CYS A 128 5.06 -8.62 -8.12
N PHE A 129 4.43 -8.47 -9.29
CA PHE A 129 3.26 -9.27 -9.66
C PHE A 129 3.57 -10.76 -9.74
N GLN A 130 4.76 -11.14 -10.22
CA GLN A 130 5.23 -12.52 -10.26
C GLN A 130 5.47 -13.07 -8.85
N CYS A 131 6.15 -12.32 -7.97
CA CYS A 131 6.37 -12.71 -6.58
C CYS A 131 5.05 -12.92 -5.83
N VAL A 132 4.11 -11.98 -5.95
CA VAL A 132 2.79 -12.10 -5.32
C VAL A 132 2.02 -13.28 -5.89
N ARG A 133 2.05 -13.50 -7.23
CA ARG A 133 1.37 -14.63 -7.86
C ARG A 133 1.90 -15.98 -7.40
N ALA A 134 3.21 -16.09 -7.17
CA ALA A 134 3.84 -17.32 -6.71
C ALA A 134 3.33 -17.79 -5.34
N VAL A 135 2.86 -16.87 -4.50
CA VAL A 135 2.37 -17.15 -3.14
C VAL A 135 0.86 -16.94 -2.97
N SER A 136 0.11 -16.67 -4.05
CA SER A 136 -1.33 -16.39 -4.00
C SER A 136 -2.14 -17.50 -4.66
N ASP A 137 -3.20 -17.97 -3.98
CA ASP A 137 -4.16 -18.95 -4.48
C ASP A 137 -5.55 -18.37 -4.79
N GLY A 138 -5.73 -17.08 -4.61
CA GLY A 138 -7.02 -16.43 -4.79
C GLY A 138 -6.92 -15.05 -5.43
N TYR A 139 -6.87 -14.02 -4.63
CA TYR A 139 -6.98 -12.63 -5.09
C TYR A 139 -5.75 -11.80 -4.80
N PHE A 140 -5.48 -10.83 -5.66
CA PHE A 140 -4.61 -9.69 -5.37
C PHE A 140 -5.38 -8.40 -5.61
N ILE A 141 -5.52 -7.58 -4.56
CA ILE A 141 -6.23 -6.30 -4.61
C ILE A 141 -5.24 -5.20 -4.22
N PHE A 142 -5.05 -4.25 -5.10
CA PHE A 142 -4.16 -3.12 -4.84
C PHE A 142 -4.68 -1.85 -5.49
N ASP A 143 -4.15 -0.69 -5.09
CA ASP A 143 -4.48 0.58 -5.69
C ASP A 143 -3.27 1.27 -6.29
N LEU A 144 -3.53 2.08 -7.30
CA LEU A 144 -2.54 2.95 -7.93
C LEU A 144 -3.09 4.37 -8.06
N ASN A 145 -2.22 5.35 -7.87
CA ASN A 145 -2.43 6.70 -8.37
C ASN A 145 -2.25 6.70 -9.88
N THR A 146 -3.19 7.26 -10.59
CA THR A 146 -3.09 7.50 -12.03
C THR A 146 -2.36 8.81 -12.32
N ARG A 147 -1.99 9.05 -13.57
CA ARG A 147 -1.45 10.33 -14.03
C ARG A 147 -2.36 11.50 -13.65
N ARG A 148 -3.69 11.31 -13.74
CA ARG A 148 -4.68 12.31 -13.33
C ARG A 148 -4.63 12.59 -11.83
N GLY A 149 -4.47 11.56 -11.00
CA GLY A 149 -4.33 11.71 -9.55
C GLY A 149 -3.09 12.49 -9.17
N LEU A 150 -1.97 12.16 -9.79
CA LEU A 150 -0.68 12.80 -9.53
C LEU A 150 -0.63 14.28 -9.95
N ARG A 151 -1.41 14.69 -10.96
CA ARG A 151 -1.53 16.13 -11.33
C ARG A 151 -2.05 17.00 -10.18
N ARG A 152 -2.78 16.43 -9.22
CA ARG A 152 -3.29 17.14 -8.05
C ARG A 152 -2.24 17.31 -6.95
N TRP A 153 -1.09 16.66 -7.08
CA TRP A 153 -0.02 16.73 -6.08
C TRP A 153 0.74 18.03 -6.13
N ASN A 154 0.68 18.80 -7.23
CA ASN A 154 1.34 20.08 -7.30
C ASN A 154 0.76 21.05 -6.29
N GLY A 155 1.48 21.23 -5.19
CA GLY A 155 1.07 22.11 -4.11
C GLY A 155 1.90 21.91 -2.85
N ILE A 156 1.58 22.71 -1.87
CA ILE A 156 2.14 22.59 -0.52
C ILE A 156 0.96 22.38 0.42
N GLU A 157 1.00 21.29 1.18
CA GLU A 157 0.10 21.02 2.28
C GLU A 157 0.85 21.22 3.59
N LEU A 158 0.29 22.03 4.47
CA LEU A 158 0.81 22.29 5.80
C LEU A 158 -0.12 21.66 6.84
N ASP A 159 0.42 20.84 7.71
CA ASP A 159 -0.28 20.29 8.87
C ASP A 159 0.41 20.76 10.15
N ASP A 160 -0.22 21.72 10.81
CA ASP A 160 0.14 22.29 12.11
C ASP A 160 -0.95 22.03 13.17
N SER A 161 -1.76 21.00 12.96
CA SER A 161 -2.92 20.66 13.83
C SER A 161 -2.54 20.22 15.24
N SER A 162 -1.25 20.09 15.54
CA SER A 162 -0.75 19.67 16.86
C SER A 162 0.53 20.43 17.21
N GLU A 163 0.63 20.82 18.49
CA GLU A 163 1.89 21.40 19.00
C GLU A 163 3.07 20.40 19.00
N ASP A 164 2.81 19.10 18.85
CA ASP A 164 3.85 18.08 18.90
C ASP A 164 4.50 17.87 17.52
N LYS A 165 3.90 18.37 16.45
CA LYS A 165 4.45 18.18 15.09
C LYS A 165 3.99 19.27 14.12
N LEU A 166 4.87 19.61 13.21
CA LEU A 166 4.60 20.41 12.01
C LEU A 166 5.04 19.58 10.81
N ILE A 167 4.15 19.33 9.86
CA ILE A 167 4.46 18.58 8.64
C ILE A 167 4.19 19.45 7.42
N ILE A 168 5.18 19.55 6.54
CA ILE A 168 5.10 20.24 5.26
C ILE A 168 5.24 19.19 4.17
N ASN A 169 4.20 18.97 3.40
CA ASN A 169 4.20 18.09 2.26
C ASN A 169 4.18 18.90 0.96
N ARG A 170 5.20 18.74 0.13
CA ARG A 170 5.35 19.42 -1.15
C ARG A 170 5.41 18.41 -2.28
N GLY A 171 4.34 18.37 -3.09
CA GLY A 171 4.30 17.59 -4.32
C GLY A 171 4.83 18.39 -5.52
N ILE A 172 5.48 17.71 -6.44
CA ILE A 172 6.04 18.26 -7.68
C ILE A 172 5.76 17.30 -8.82
N TYR A 173 4.96 17.73 -9.79
CA TYR A 173 4.66 16.95 -10.98
C TYR A 173 4.35 17.85 -12.16
N ASP A 174 5.02 17.64 -13.31
CA ASP A 174 4.84 18.43 -14.53
C ASP A 174 3.63 17.99 -15.38
N GLY A 175 2.99 16.90 -15.01
CA GLY A 175 1.84 16.32 -15.72
C GLY A 175 2.20 15.54 -16.98
N LYS A 176 3.48 15.40 -17.32
CA LYS A 176 3.98 14.75 -18.54
C LYS A 176 4.97 13.63 -18.28
N SER A 177 5.90 13.82 -17.34
CA SER A 177 6.87 12.80 -16.97
C SER A 177 6.19 11.56 -16.36
N ASP A 178 6.90 10.43 -16.37
CA ASP A 178 6.41 9.20 -15.78
C ASP A 178 6.71 9.13 -14.28
N ARG A 179 7.09 10.26 -13.67
CA ARG A 179 7.42 10.32 -12.25
C ARG A 179 6.98 11.62 -11.61
N ALA A 180 6.19 11.50 -10.55
CA ALA A 180 5.86 12.59 -9.63
C ALA A 180 6.71 12.46 -8.37
N TRP A 181 7.07 13.60 -7.76
CA TRP A 181 7.89 13.64 -6.56
C TRP A 181 7.11 14.26 -5.40
N THR A 182 7.40 13.78 -4.21
CA THR A 182 6.91 14.39 -2.97
C THR A 182 8.08 14.57 -2.03
N ARG A 183 8.23 15.77 -1.47
CA ARG A 183 9.12 16.04 -0.35
C ARG A 183 8.30 16.32 0.89
N ILE A 184 8.59 15.58 1.94
CA ILE A 184 7.96 15.71 3.25
C ILE A 184 9.01 16.22 4.22
N THR A 185 8.82 17.43 4.74
CA THR A 185 9.64 17.98 5.81
C THR A 185 8.82 18.01 7.08
N GLY A 186 9.32 17.40 8.14
CA GLY A 186 8.64 17.38 9.42
C GLY A 186 9.51 17.90 10.56
N PHE A 187 8.85 18.48 11.56
CA PHE A 187 9.41 18.85 12.85
C PHE A 187 8.58 18.14 13.91
N VAL A 188 9.22 17.27 14.70
CA VAL A 188 8.55 16.47 15.74
C VAL A 188 9.14 16.83 17.09
N ARG A 189 8.29 17.13 18.05
CA ARG A 189 8.71 17.43 19.43
C ARG A 189 9.39 16.21 20.04
N VAL A 190 10.60 16.41 20.59
CA VAL A 190 11.37 15.34 21.22
C VAL A 190 11.50 15.54 22.75
N SER A 191 11.43 16.79 23.21
CA SER A 191 11.45 17.14 24.64
C SER A 191 10.88 18.56 24.81
N SER A 192 10.81 19.08 26.05
CA SER A 192 10.24 20.38 26.36
C SER A 192 10.82 21.51 25.48
N GLY A 193 10.03 21.91 24.46
CA GLY A 193 10.36 23.02 23.57
C GLY A 193 11.37 22.71 22.46
N LEU A 194 11.88 21.47 22.34
CA LEU A 194 12.79 21.07 21.27
C LEU A 194 12.08 20.23 20.21
N TYR A 195 12.41 20.49 18.95
CA TYR A 195 11.91 19.74 17.80
C TYR A 195 13.08 19.16 17.00
N GLU A 196 12.90 17.93 16.55
CA GLU A 196 13.79 17.28 15.62
C GLU A 196 13.21 17.38 14.21
N ARG A 197 14.04 17.83 13.25
CA ARG A 197 13.68 17.89 11.85
C ARG A 197 14.00 16.58 11.14
N PHE A 198 13.11 16.17 10.26
CA PHE A 198 13.40 15.16 9.23
C PHE A 198 12.97 15.64 7.85
N ASP A 199 13.60 15.09 6.83
CA ASP A 199 13.22 15.25 5.43
C ASP A 199 13.13 13.86 4.80
N GLU A 200 12.04 13.62 4.06
CA GLU A 200 11.86 12.47 3.18
C GLU A 200 11.54 12.94 1.78
N THR A 201 12.06 12.21 0.80
CA THR A 201 11.69 12.42 -0.60
C THR A 201 11.23 11.09 -1.17
N ALA A 202 10.00 11.04 -1.63
CA ALA A 202 9.42 9.90 -2.28
C ALA A 202 9.02 10.24 -3.71
N PHE A 203 8.81 9.24 -4.54
CA PHE A 203 8.26 9.41 -5.88
C PHE A 203 7.10 8.44 -6.09
N ASN A 204 6.24 8.79 -7.03
CA ASN A 204 5.28 7.86 -7.62
C ASN A 204 5.59 7.74 -9.11
N THR A 205 5.80 6.52 -9.57
CA THR A 205 5.88 6.17 -10.98
C THR A 205 4.48 6.08 -11.56
N VAL A 206 4.27 6.69 -12.72
CA VAL A 206 3.02 6.54 -13.47
C VAL A 206 3.06 5.21 -14.23
N PHE A 207 2.06 4.38 -13.99
CA PHE A 207 1.85 3.15 -14.74
C PHE A 207 0.56 3.28 -15.55
N GLU A 208 0.64 3.05 -16.86
CA GLU A 208 -0.53 3.05 -17.74
C GLU A 208 -1.37 1.79 -17.47
N MET A 209 -2.68 1.93 -17.33
CA MET A 209 -3.55 0.85 -16.86
C MET A 209 -3.56 -0.37 -17.80
N GLU A 210 -3.48 -0.16 -19.12
CA GLU A 210 -3.35 -1.28 -20.06
C GLU A 210 -2.03 -2.02 -19.90
N SER A 211 -0.92 -1.34 -19.57
CA SER A 211 0.35 -1.98 -19.24
C SER A 211 0.25 -2.79 -17.96
N VAL A 212 -0.36 -2.24 -16.91
CA VAL A 212 -0.62 -2.94 -15.65
C VAL A 212 -1.40 -4.23 -15.87
N LYS A 213 -2.45 -4.16 -16.67
CA LYS A 213 -3.29 -5.32 -17.00
C LYS A 213 -2.49 -6.39 -17.76
N ARG A 214 -1.70 -5.99 -18.78
CA ARG A 214 -0.82 -6.93 -19.51
C ARG A 214 0.21 -7.59 -18.60
N MET A 215 0.85 -6.82 -17.70
CA MET A 215 1.81 -7.34 -16.74
C MET A 215 1.19 -8.36 -15.78
N LEU A 216 -0.01 -8.13 -15.29
CA LEU A 216 -0.74 -9.07 -14.45
C LEU A 216 -1.03 -10.38 -15.19
N PHE A 217 -1.54 -10.31 -16.44
CA PHE A 217 -1.72 -11.52 -17.25
C PHE A 217 -0.41 -12.24 -17.50
N GLY A 218 0.67 -11.52 -17.82
CA GLY A 218 2.01 -12.08 -17.99
C GLY A 218 2.58 -12.74 -16.73
N ALA A 219 2.15 -12.31 -15.53
CA ALA A 219 2.49 -12.93 -14.26
C ALA A 219 1.60 -14.14 -13.92
N GLY A 220 0.59 -14.47 -14.74
CA GLY A 220 -0.28 -15.65 -14.57
C GLY A 220 -1.56 -15.40 -13.81
N TRP A 221 -1.98 -14.15 -13.65
CA TRP A 221 -3.32 -13.81 -13.18
C TRP A 221 -4.33 -14.01 -14.33
N ARG A 222 -5.52 -14.56 -14.04
CA ARG A 222 -6.48 -14.94 -15.08
C ARG A 222 -7.60 -13.94 -15.29
N ASN A 223 -8.08 -13.35 -14.21
CA ASN A 223 -9.11 -12.30 -14.28
C ASN A 223 -8.53 -11.03 -13.70
N VAL A 224 -8.55 -9.96 -14.48
CA VAL A 224 -8.00 -8.64 -14.08
C VAL A 224 -8.98 -7.57 -14.51
N TYR A 225 -9.40 -6.74 -13.54
CA TYR A 225 -10.25 -5.58 -13.83
C TYR A 225 -9.94 -4.42 -12.89
N PHE A 226 -10.32 -3.23 -13.31
CA PHE A 226 -10.21 -2.00 -12.54
C PHE A 226 -11.54 -1.71 -11.86
N ALA A 227 -11.50 -1.08 -10.68
CA ALA A 227 -12.67 -0.76 -9.90
C ALA A 227 -12.48 0.53 -9.09
N ARG A 228 -13.58 1.08 -8.60
CA ARG A 228 -13.55 2.09 -7.53
C ARG A 228 -13.66 1.41 -6.19
N ILE A 229 -13.08 2.02 -5.16
CA ILE A 229 -13.15 1.45 -3.80
C ILE A 229 -14.60 1.32 -3.29
N GLU A 230 -15.49 2.20 -3.70
CA GLU A 230 -16.89 2.18 -3.30
C GLU A 230 -17.62 0.92 -3.78
N ASN A 231 -17.13 0.30 -4.85
CA ASN A 231 -17.68 -0.96 -5.36
C ASN A 231 -16.63 -1.76 -6.13
N LEU A 232 -15.90 -2.61 -5.42
CA LEU A 232 -14.89 -3.50 -6.00
C LEU A 232 -15.45 -4.61 -6.90
N ARG A 233 -16.78 -4.78 -6.96
CA ARG A 233 -17.45 -5.78 -7.83
C ARG A 233 -17.81 -5.23 -9.21
N THR A 234 -17.75 -3.93 -9.41
CA THR A 234 -18.07 -3.29 -10.67
C THR A 234 -16.81 -2.95 -11.44
N SER A 235 -16.61 -3.58 -12.58
CA SER A 235 -15.48 -3.33 -13.45
C SER A 235 -15.58 -1.99 -14.18
N LEU A 236 -14.43 -1.33 -14.34
CA LEU A 236 -14.24 -0.14 -15.18
C LEU A 236 -13.40 -0.49 -16.40
N PRO A 237 -13.68 0.08 -17.58
CA PRO A 237 -12.74 0.08 -18.69
C PRO A 237 -11.41 0.77 -18.32
N ALA A 238 -10.30 0.39 -18.93
CA ALA A 238 -9.00 1.03 -18.66
C ALA A 238 -9.01 2.53 -18.92
N SER A 239 -9.71 2.98 -19.97
CA SER A 239 -9.87 4.41 -20.27
C SER A 239 -10.58 5.20 -19.16
N GLU A 240 -11.58 4.59 -18.50
CA GLU A 240 -12.23 5.20 -17.34
C GLU A 240 -11.36 5.12 -16.08
N ALA A 241 -10.58 4.05 -15.94
CA ALA A 241 -9.63 3.88 -14.85
C ALA A 241 -8.57 4.98 -14.87
N GLU A 242 -8.02 5.34 -16.04
CA GLU A 242 -7.08 6.46 -16.22
C GLU A 242 -7.66 7.81 -15.80
N GLU A 243 -8.96 7.97 -15.90
CA GLU A 243 -9.67 9.20 -15.50
C GLU A 243 -9.98 9.26 -13.99
N GLN A 244 -9.72 8.18 -13.23
CA GLN A 244 -9.78 8.23 -11.78
C GLN A 244 -8.53 8.90 -11.22
N GLY A 245 -8.61 9.54 -10.05
CA GLY A 245 -7.41 10.01 -9.34
C GLY A 245 -6.61 8.85 -8.72
N ARG A 246 -7.36 7.84 -8.27
CA ARG A 246 -6.88 6.58 -7.71
C ARG A 246 -7.80 5.46 -8.21
N VAL A 247 -7.23 4.36 -8.59
CA VAL A 247 -7.98 3.19 -9.07
C VAL A 247 -7.55 1.95 -8.31
N PHE A 248 -8.50 1.09 -8.02
CA PHE A 248 -8.23 -0.24 -7.47
C PHE A 248 -8.17 -1.26 -8.60
N ILE A 249 -7.26 -2.19 -8.47
CA ILE A 249 -7.07 -3.30 -9.38
C ILE A 249 -7.41 -4.59 -8.62
N VAL A 250 -8.28 -5.40 -9.19
CA VAL A 250 -8.65 -6.70 -8.68
C VAL A 250 -8.15 -7.75 -9.67
N ALA A 251 -7.23 -8.59 -9.21
CA ALA A 251 -6.72 -9.73 -9.96
C ALA A 251 -7.08 -11.03 -9.24
N SER A 252 -7.42 -12.09 -9.99
CA SER A 252 -7.65 -13.42 -9.40
C SER A 252 -7.03 -14.53 -10.25
N THR A 253 -6.76 -15.67 -9.60
CA THR A 253 -6.19 -16.88 -10.21
C THR A 253 -7.20 -17.64 -11.07
#